data_183dd74bf759e90247027d312aa67bb8
#
_entry.id   183dd74bf759e90247027d312aa67bb8
#
_cell.length_a   1.000
_cell.length_b   1.000
_cell.length_c   1.000
_cell.angle_alpha   90.00
_cell.angle_beta   90.00
_cell.angle_gamma   90.00
#
_symmetry.space_group_name_H-M   'P 1'
#
loop_
_entity.id
_entity.type
_entity.pdbx_description
1 polymer ?
#
loop_
_entity_poly.entity_id
_entity_poly.type
_entity_poly.pdbx_seq_one_letter_code
_entity_poly.pdbx_strand_id
1 'polypeptide(L)'
;FSASRNAPWVGWRSCLEAAQGCGAVRLYDGPDVHVYDRATAQPGAIRKGASVRVLDVACGNMRFASFLREELRGRQIDYFAVDDCAGLVPHLPEGEGFSTCFQNLDIIGELAVGVGLATAIDTEPCDLVGCFGFFHHVPSFELRVRLIDALLQKTASGGVVCASFWQFMGDEKFVKKAEAWNSKAKSELASAGLDASQLETGDYFLGWQNEPGLWRYCHDFEELEIDALVAAACEGGKAREVARFSADGKSGAMNRYVVLQKR
;
A
#
# COMPACT_ATOMS: atom_id res chain seq x y z
N PHE A 1 7.29 -17.78 -0.81
CA PHE A 1 7.30 -16.31 -0.90
C PHE A 1 7.88 -15.67 0.37
N SER A 2 7.43 -16.04 1.57
CA SER A 2 7.88 -15.42 2.82
C SER A 2 9.29 -15.80 3.26
N ALA A 3 9.80 -16.97 2.89
CA ALA A 3 11.12 -17.47 3.32
C ALA A 3 12.31 -16.59 2.84
N SER A 4 12.15 -15.78 1.80
CA SER A 4 13.21 -14.98 1.21
C SER A 4 13.10 -13.47 1.48
N ARG A 5 12.08 -13.00 2.21
CA ARG A 5 11.77 -11.58 2.40
C ARG A 5 11.40 -11.29 3.85
N ASN A 6 12.38 -11.33 4.74
CA ASN A 6 12.17 -11.06 6.19
C ASN A 6 12.60 -9.64 6.61
N ALA A 7 13.43 -8.95 5.81
CA ALA A 7 13.84 -7.58 6.14
C ALA A 7 12.75 -6.55 5.80
N PRO A 8 12.59 -5.48 6.60
CA PRO A 8 11.74 -4.36 6.25
C PRO A 8 12.24 -3.68 4.97
N TRP A 9 11.32 -3.10 4.22
CA TRP A 9 11.68 -2.28 3.08
C TRP A 9 12.23 -0.94 3.54
N VAL A 10 13.29 -0.47 2.85
CA VAL A 10 13.96 0.80 3.21
C VAL A 10 13.00 1.98 3.09
N GLY A 11 12.14 1.96 2.06
CA GLY A 11 11.16 3.01 1.81
C GLY A 11 10.12 3.21 2.92
N TRP A 12 9.86 2.21 3.77
CA TRP A 12 8.90 2.34 4.87
C TRP A 12 9.33 3.37 5.92
N ARG A 13 10.63 3.49 6.17
CA ARG A 13 11.17 4.49 7.10
C ARG A 13 10.86 5.91 6.60
N SER A 14 11.12 6.18 5.33
CA SER A 14 10.83 7.50 4.75
C SER A 14 9.32 7.78 4.67
N CYS A 15 8.47 6.76 4.47
CA CYS A 15 7.01 6.91 4.61
C CYS A 15 6.62 7.32 6.03
N LEU A 16 7.18 6.66 7.04
CA LEU A 16 6.89 6.97 8.44
C LEU A 16 7.38 8.38 8.82
N GLU A 17 8.58 8.77 8.39
CA GLU A 17 9.12 10.13 8.57
C GLU A 17 8.22 11.19 7.92
N ALA A 18 7.71 10.95 6.71
CA ALA A 18 6.76 11.85 6.05
C ALA A 18 5.43 11.94 6.81
N ALA A 19 4.90 10.81 7.31
CA ALA A 19 3.69 10.77 8.12
C ALA A 19 3.85 11.55 9.44
N GLN A 20 5.01 11.46 10.06
CA GLN A 20 5.37 12.23 11.26
C GLN A 20 5.52 13.71 10.94
N GLY A 21 6.22 14.04 9.86
CA GLY A 21 6.46 15.41 9.42
C GLY A 21 5.19 16.20 9.10
N CYS A 22 4.15 15.54 8.61
CA CYS A 22 2.84 16.16 8.35
C CYS A 22 1.85 16.04 9.51
N GLY A 23 2.24 15.42 10.63
CA GLY A 23 1.45 15.30 11.85
C GLY A 23 0.40 14.18 11.84
N ALA A 24 0.39 13.31 10.82
CA ALA A 24 -0.51 12.15 10.75
C ALA A 24 -0.17 11.11 11.83
N VAL A 25 1.11 10.89 12.07
CA VAL A 25 1.63 10.01 13.14
C VAL A 25 2.46 10.85 14.09
N ARG A 26 2.03 11.01 15.33
CA ARG A 26 2.77 11.78 16.34
C ARG A 26 3.76 10.89 17.10
N LEU A 27 5.01 11.33 17.22
CA LEU A 27 6.05 10.63 18.00
C LEU A 27 5.95 10.84 19.51
N TYR A 28 5.32 11.93 19.95
CA TYR A 28 5.24 12.32 21.36
C TYR A 28 3.79 12.43 21.82
N ASP A 29 3.47 11.73 22.89
CA ASP A 29 2.41 12.14 23.80
C ASP A 29 3.03 13.22 24.71
N GLY A 30 2.96 14.49 24.26
CA GLY A 30 3.07 15.59 25.20
C GLY A 30 1.93 15.46 26.23
N PRO A 31 2.06 16.08 27.44
CA PRO A 31 1.01 16.03 28.44
C PRO A 31 -0.31 16.45 27.78
N ASP A 32 -1.36 15.69 28.05
CA ASP A 32 -2.75 15.84 27.60
C ASP A 32 -3.04 17.09 26.76
N VAL A 33 -2.96 16.96 25.44
CA VAL A 33 -3.39 18.05 24.56
C VAL A 33 -4.92 18.05 24.60
N HIS A 34 -5.50 19.03 25.24
CA HIS A 34 -6.91 19.32 25.13
C HIS A 34 -7.24 19.62 23.67
N VAL A 35 -7.81 18.64 22.97
CA VAL A 35 -8.38 18.86 21.65
C VAL A 35 -9.64 19.66 21.84
N TYR A 36 -9.58 20.96 21.59
CA TYR A 36 -10.79 21.77 21.47
C TYR A 36 -11.55 21.32 20.23
N ASP A 37 -12.72 20.74 20.43
CA ASP A 37 -13.68 20.56 19.34
C ASP A 37 -14.16 21.96 18.92
N ARG A 38 -13.73 22.40 17.74
CA ARG A 38 -14.12 23.69 17.16
C ARG A 38 -15.62 23.79 16.85
N ALA A 39 -16.34 22.65 16.75
CA ALA A 39 -17.77 22.64 16.43
C ALA A 39 -18.65 22.81 17.67
N THR A 40 -18.19 22.40 18.84
CA THR A 40 -19.03 22.40 20.08
C THR A 40 -18.53 23.33 21.16
N ALA A 41 -17.35 23.96 21.03
CA ALA A 41 -16.69 24.81 22.04
C ALA A 41 -16.56 24.14 23.43
N GLN A 42 -16.64 22.81 23.52
CA GLN A 42 -16.50 22.06 24.76
C GLN A 42 -15.14 21.36 24.84
N PRO A 43 -14.52 21.23 26.02
CA PRO A 43 -13.34 20.39 26.17
C PRO A 43 -13.70 18.96 25.83
N GLY A 44 -13.19 18.46 24.71
CA GLY A 44 -13.31 17.06 24.33
C GLY A 44 -12.70 16.16 25.39
N ALA A 45 -13.22 14.94 25.54
CA ALA A 45 -12.70 13.96 26.48
C ALA A 45 -11.19 13.76 26.27
N ILE A 46 -10.43 13.78 27.37
CA ILE A 46 -9.00 13.49 27.41
C ILE A 46 -8.79 12.10 26.80
N ARG A 47 -8.29 12.01 25.57
CA ARG A 47 -7.84 10.74 25.03
C ARG A 47 -6.47 10.45 25.65
N LYS A 48 -6.45 9.68 26.73
CA LYS A 48 -5.22 9.06 27.23
C LYS A 48 -4.60 8.26 26.09
N GLY A 49 -3.39 8.66 25.66
CA GLY A 49 -2.58 7.94 24.67
C GLY A 49 -3.40 7.50 23.45
N ALA A 50 -3.70 8.43 22.51
CA ALA A 50 -4.45 8.05 21.30
C ALA A 50 -3.64 6.98 20.55
N SER A 51 -4.24 5.80 20.32
CA SER A 51 -3.64 4.76 19.51
C SER A 51 -3.46 5.26 18.08
N VAL A 52 -2.35 4.87 17.46
CA VAL A 52 -2.14 5.05 16.01
C VAL A 52 -2.87 3.95 15.29
N ARG A 53 -3.89 4.30 14.51
CA ARG A 53 -4.63 3.34 13.71
C ARG A 53 -3.95 3.17 12.35
N VAL A 54 -3.62 1.93 12.04
CA VAL A 54 -2.92 1.57 10.79
C VAL A 54 -3.76 0.59 10.01
N LEU A 55 -3.91 0.83 8.70
CA LEU A 55 -4.46 -0.12 7.75
C LEU A 55 -3.36 -0.51 6.76
N ASP A 56 -3.10 -1.81 6.63
CA ASP A 56 -2.16 -2.40 5.66
C ASP A 56 -2.92 -3.20 4.62
N VAL A 57 -3.06 -2.64 3.42
CA VAL A 57 -3.79 -3.24 2.31
C VAL A 57 -2.82 -4.05 1.45
N ALA A 58 -3.16 -5.33 1.22
CA ALA A 58 -2.28 -6.35 0.66
C ALA A 58 -1.04 -6.58 1.55
N CYS A 59 -1.31 -6.91 2.81
CA CYS A 59 -0.32 -6.98 3.89
C CYS A 59 0.71 -8.12 3.72
N GLY A 60 0.42 -9.11 2.89
CA GLY A 60 1.26 -10.29 2.66
C GLY A 60 1.60 -11.00 3.97
N ASN A 61 2.89 -11.10 4.29
CA ASN A 61 3.37 -11.72 5.53
C ASN A 61 3.53 -10.75 6.71
N MET A 62 2.86 -9.61 6.69
CA MET A 62 2.79 -8.61 7.77
C MET A 62 4.14 -8.05 8.25
N ARG A 63 5.12 -7.95 7.36
CA ARG A 63 6.43 -7.36 7.71
C ARG A 63 6.33 -5.88 8.09
N PHE A 64 5.36 -5.17 7.51
CA PHE A 64 5.11 -3.78 7.86
C PHE A 64 4.64 -3.64 9.31
N ALA A 65 3.80 -4.55 9.80
CA ALA A 65 3.42 -4.62 11.22
C ALA A 65 4.65 -4.76 12.14
N SER A 66 5.54 -5.70 11.80
CA SER A 66 6.78 -5.92 12.58
C SER A 66 7.68 -4.67 12.56
N PHE A 67 7.81 -4.01 11.41
CA PHE A 67 8.55 -2.75 11.28
C PHE A 67 7.94 -1.66 12.17
N LEU A 68 6.63 -1.43 12.11
CA LEU A 68 5.98 -0.38 12.91
C LEU A 68 6.09 -0.65 14.42
N ARG A 69 5.98 -1.90 14.85
CA ARG A 69 6.15 -2.28 16.24
C ARG A 69 7.54 -1.93 16.77
N GLU A 70 8.56 -2.02 15.93
CA GLU A 70 9.93 -1.64 16.31
C GLU A 70 10.13 -0.13 16.30
N GLU A 71 9.66 0.57 15.26
CA GLU A 71 9.88 2.01 15.08
C GLU A 71 9.01 2.88 16.01
N LEU A 72 7.81 2.40 16.37
CA LEU A 72 6.86 3.11 17.23
C LEU A 72 6.76 2.47 18.63
N ARG A 73 7.89 1.95 19.17
CA ARG A 73 7.93 1.36 20.52
C ARG A 73 7.37 2.31 21.56
N GLY A 74 6.52 1.77 22.44
CA GLY A 74 5.88 2.55 23.50
C GLY A 74 4.60 3.29 23.05
N ARG A 75 4.22 3.16 21.78
CA ARG A 75 2.93 3.68 21.27
C ARG A 75 1.88 2.59 21.27
N GLN A 76 0.64 2.99 21.51
CA GLN A 76 -0.51 2.12 21.25
C GLN A 76 -0.77 2.10 19.74
N ILE A 77 -0.79 0.92 19.13
CA ILE A 77 -1.03 0.72 17.69
C ILE A 77 -2.18 -0.25 17.52
N ASP A 78 -3.19 0.17 16.77
CA ASP A 78 -4.28 -0.68 16.29
C ASP A 78 -4.04 -0.95 14.80
N TYR A 79 -3.59 -2.17 14.50
CA TYR A 79 -3.17 -2.59 13.17
C TYR A 79 -4.23 -3.46 12.51
N PHE A 80 -4.73 -3.01 11.37
CA PHE A 80 -5.70 -3.73 10.53
C PHE A 80 -5.00 -4.16 9.26
N ALA A 81 -5.04 -5.46 8.98
CA ALA A 81 -4.38 -6.06 7.82
C ALA A 81 -5.41 -6.68 6.89
N VAL A 82 -5.26 -6.48 5.60
CA VAL A 82 -6.16 -7.02 4.57
C VAL A 82 -5.34 -7.70 3.49
N ASP A 83 -5.68 -8.95 3.16
CA ASP A 83 -5.06 -9.73 2.07
C ASP A 83 -5.97 -10.91 1.70
N ASP A 84 -5.87 -11.45 0.50
CA ASP A 84 -6.57 -12.68 0.10
C ASP A 84 -5.81 -13.97 0.45
N CYS A 85 -4.56 -13.84 0.85
CA CYS A 85 -3.62 -14.92 1.10
C CYS A 85 -3.44 -15.19 2.60
N ALA A 86 -4.49 -15.64 3.30
CA ALA A 86 -4.44 -15.95 4.75
C ALA A 86 -3.28 -16.90 5.14
N GLY A 87 -2.85 -17.77 4.23
CA GLY A 87 -1.69 -18.65 4.44
C GLY A 87 -0.33 -17.95 4.53
N LEU A 88 -0.24 -16.67 4.17
CA LEU A 88 0.97 -15.87 4.34
C LEU A 88 1.09 -15.25 5.74
N VAL A 89 0.00 -15.26 6.52
CA VAL A 89 -0.09 -14.68 7.86
C VAL A 89 -0.02 -15.81 8.91
N PRO A 90 1.17 -16.36 9.21
CA PRO A 90 1.28 -17.53 10.09
C PRO A 90 0.95 -17.21 11.55
N HIS A 91 1.30 -16.02 12.01
CA HIS A 91 1.03 -15.51 13.35
C HIS A 91 0.79 -14.01 13.29
N LEU A 92 -0.31 -13.55 13.88
CA LEU A 92 -0.56 -12.13 14.02
C LEU A 92 0.49 -11.53 14.98
N PRO A 93 1.19 -10.45 14.62
CA PRO A 93 2.08 -9.76 15.52
C PRO A 93 1.31 -9.25 16.75
N GLU A 94 1.66 -9.75 17.92
CA GLU A 94 1.06 -9.36 19.18
C GLU A 94 2.12 -8.78 20.11
N GLY A 95 1.72 -7.95 21.05
CA GLY A 95 2.59 -7.38 22.07
C GLY A 95 1.90 -6.30 22.88
N GLU A 96 2.55 -5.88 23.97
CA GLU A 96 2.04 -4.77 24.75
C GLU A 96 1.93 -3.50 23.88
N GLY A 97 0.75 -2.92 23.85
CA GLY A 97 0.48 -1.73 23.04
C GLY A 97 0.31 -1.98 21.53
N PHE A 98 0.25 -3.25 21.06
CA PHE A 98 0.07 -3.57 19.65
C PHE A 98 -1.07 -4.59 19.47
N SER A 99 -2.21 -4.12 18.95
CA SER A 99 -3.33 -4.97 18.57
C SER A 99 -3.34 -5.23 17.07
N THR A 100 -3.68 -6.45 16.65
CA THR A 100 -3.72 -6.82 15.24
C THR A 100 -5.05 -7.48 14.90
N CYS A 101 -5.65 -7.04 13.81
CA CYS A 101 -6.81 -7.67 13.18
C CYS A 101 -6.48 -8.00 11.72
N PHE A 102 -6.87 -9.17 11.24
CA PHE A 102 -6.71 -9.57 9.85
C PHE A 102 -8.08 -9.86 9.22
N GLN A 103 -8.29 -9.31 8.04
CA GLN A 103 -9.44 -9.59 7.19
C GLN A 103 -8.98 -10.28 5.91
N ASN A 104 -9.55 -11.47 5.64
CA ASN A 104 -9.34 -12.13 4.35
C ASN A 104 -10.28 -11.51 3.32
N LEU A 105 -9.73 -10.87 2.27
CA LEU A 105 -10.51 -10.14 1.27
C LEU A 105 -9.82 -10.18 -0.09
N ASP A 106 -10.54 -10.57 -1.12
CA ASP A 106 -10.09 -10.45 -2.52
C ASP A 106 -10.18 -8.97 -2.98
N ILE A 107 -9.07 -8.26 -2.82
CA ILE A 107 -8.97 -6.83 -3.15
C ILE A 107 -9.26 -6.57 -4.62
N ILE A 108 -8.75 -7.42 -5.52
CA ILE A 108 -8.95 -7.26 -6.98
C ILE A 108 -10.42 -7.52 -7.34
N GLY A 109 -11.03 -8.56 -6.76
CA GLY A 109 -12.44 -8.85 -6.95
C GLY A 109 -13.33 -7.68 -6.52
N GLU A 110 -13.08 -7.11 -5.33
CA GLU A 110 -13.84 -5.96 -4.81
C GLU A 110 -13.67 -4.70 -5.67
N LEU A 111 -12.47 -4.44 -6.20
CA LEU A 111 -12.23 -3.35 -7.14
C LEU A 111 -13.00 -3.54 -8.45
N ALA A 112 -13.11 -4.76 -8.94
CA ALA A 112 -13.77 -5.08 -10.22
C ALA A 112 -15.30 -5.01 -10.13
N VAL A 113 -15.90 -5.42 -9.00
CA VAL A 113 -17.38 -5.53 -8.87
C VAL A 113 -18.07 -4.19 -8.59
N GLY A 114 -17.32 -3.12 -8.28
CA GLY A 114 -17.87 -1.77 -8.17
C GLY A 114 -18.67 -1.45 -6.90
N VAL A 115 -18.82 -2.39 -5.95
CA VAL A 115 -19.44 -2.12 -4.64
C VAL A 115 -18.55 -1.23 -3.78
N GLY A 116 -17.27 -1.21 -4.09
CA GLY A 116 -16.28 -0.32 -3.51
C GLY A 116 -15.47 -1.02 -2.42
N LEU A 117 -14.18 -1.20 -2.69
CA LEU A 117 -13.20 -1.77 -1.76
C LEU A 117 -13.24 -1.12 -0.37
N ALA A 118 -13.45 0.20 -0.32
CA ALA A 118 -13.56 0.91 0.96
C ALA A 118 -14.74 0.43 1.81
N THR A 119 -15.85 0.00 1.21
CA THR A 119 -17.00 -0.55 1.95
C THR A 119 -16.72 -1.98 2.42
N ALA A 120 -16.00 -2.77 1.61
CA ALA A 120 -15.66 -4.15 1.92
C ALA A 120 -14.62 -4.27 3.05
N ILE A 121 -13.73 -3.29 3.20
CA ILE A 121 -12.75 -3.27 4.29
C ILE A 121 -13.47 -2.88 5.60
N ASP A 122 -13.49 -3.81 6.57
CA ASP A 122 -14.19 -3.64 7.86
C ASP A 122 -13.28 -2.95 8.89
N THR A 123 -13.02 -1.68 8.68
CA THR A 123 -12.36 -0.81 9.68
C THR A 123 -12.83 0.63 9.52
N GLU A 124 -12.76 1.37 10.61
CA GLU A 124 -12.91 2.82 10.60
C GLU A 124 -11.69 3.49 9.93
N PRO A 125 -11.79 4.76 9.52
CA PRO A 125 -10.66 5.47 8.95
C PRO A 125 -9.41 5.46 9.85
N CYS A 126 -8.24 5.26 9.23
CA CYS A 126 -6.94 5.09 9.90
C CYS A 126 -6.02 6.30 9.71
N ASP A 127 -5.08 6.51 10.65
CA ASP A 127 -4.10 7.60 10.58
C ASP A 127 -3.03 7.34 9.53
N LEU A 128 -2.68 6.06 9.34
CA LEU A 128 -1.70 5.58 8.37
C LEU A 128 -2.29 4.41 7.57
N VAL A 129 -2.41 4.59 6.26
CA VAL A 129 -2.86 3.55 5.33
C VAL A 129 -1.70 3.18 4.43
N GLY A 130 -1.24 1.93 4.49
CA GLY A 130 -0.17 1.38 3.66
C GLY A 130 -0.71 0.50 2.54
N CYS A 131 -0.12 0.60 1.34
CA CYS A 131 -0.33 -0.33 0.24
C CYS A 131 1.00 -0.53 -0.49
N PHE A 132 1.74 -1.58 -0.13
CA PHE A 132 3.11 -1.78 -0.57
C PHE A 132 3.24 -3.05 -1.41
N GLY A 133 3.82 -2.91 -2.59
CA GLY A 133 4.08 -4.04 -3.48
C GLY A 133 2.81 -4.68 -4.05
N PHE A 134 1.73 -3.91 -4.19
CA PHE A 134 0.46 -4.41 -4.68
C PHE A 134 -0.03 -3.71 -5.95
N PHE A 135 0.17 -2.40 -6.10
CA PHE A 135 -0.33 -1.65 -7.27
C PHE A 135 0.02 -2.29 -8.61
N HIS A 136 1.18 -2.91 -8.72
CA HIS A 136 1.61 -3.59 -9.94
C HIS A 136 0.85 -4.91 -10.23
N HIS A 137 -0.02 -5.36 -9.32
CA HIS A 137 -0.93 -6.47 -9.55
C HIS A 137 -2.34 -6.02 -9.95
N VAL A 138 -2.63 -4.72 -9.89
CA VAL A 138 -3.94 -4.16 -10.22
C VAL A 138 -3.99 -3.87 -11.73
N PRO A 139 -4.82 -4.61 -12.49
CA PRO A 139 -4.96 -4.37 -13.92
C PRO A 139 -5.73 -3.07 -14.18
N SER A 140 -5.38 -2.39 -15.26
CA SER A 140 -5.94 -1.14 -15.76
C SER A 140 -5.75 0.09 -14.87
N PHE A 141 -5.55 1.23 -15.53
CA PHE A 141 -5.44 2.53 -14.87
C PHE A 141 -6.68 2.87 -14.04
N GLU A 142 -7.87 2.53 -14.54
CA GLU A 142 -9.12 2.79 -13.83
C GLU A 142 -9.19 2.07 -12.48
N LEU A 143 -8.80 0.79 -12.40
CA LEU A 143 -8.79 0.04 -11.13
C LEU A 143 -7.73 0.56 -10.17
N ARG A 144 -6.59 1.05 -10.68
CA ARG A 144 -5.56 1.70 -9.86
C ARG A 144 -6.07 3.03 -9.27
N VAL A 145 -6.84 3.81 -10.01
CA VAL A 145 -7.54 5.01 -9.50
C VAL A 145 -8.57 4.62 -8.43
N ARG A 146 -9.38 3.59 -8.68
CA ARG A 146 -10.35 3.09 -7.69
C ARG A 146 -9.65 2.61 -6.40
N LEU A 147 -8.49 1.95 -6.52
CA LEU A 147 -7.71 1.53 -5.35
C LEU A 147 -7.26 2.75 -4.54
N ILE A 148 -6.63 3.75 -5.19
CA ILE A 148 -6.14 4.93 -4.46
C ILE A 148 -7.27 5.73 -3.80
N ASP A 149 -8.44 5.80 -4.45
CA ASP A 149 -9.64 6.40 -3.88
C ASP A 149 -10.14 5.62 -2.64
N ALA A 150 -10.15 4.30 -2.70
CA ALA A 150 -10.54 3.45 -1.57
C ALA A 150 -9.57 3.62 -0.38
N LEU A 151 -8.25 3.67 -0.64
CA LEU A 151 -7.25 3.96 0.39
C LEU A 151 -7.50 5.32 1.06
N LEU A 152 -7.78 6.37 0.28
CA LEU A 152 -8.11 7.70 0.80
C LEU A 152 -9.43 7.71 1.59
N GLN A 153 -10.44 6.94 1.18
CA GLN A 153 -11.69 6.82 1.94
C GLN A 153 -11.44 6.19 3.33
N LYS A 154 -10.53 5.22 3.41
CA LYS A 154 -10.10 4.58 4.67
C LYS A 154 -9.05 5.37 5.47
N THR A 155 -8.65 6.53 4.99
CA THR A 155 -7.74 7.42 5.70
C THR A 155 -8.54 8.45 6.50
N ALA A 156 -8.16 8.68 7.73
CA ALA A 156 -8.73 9.74 8.58
C ALA A 156 -8.34 11.14 8.04
N SER A 157 -9.12 12.16 8.36
CA SER A 157 -8.74 13.55 8.02
C SER A 157 -7.40 13.90 8.67
N GLY A 158 -6.45 14.39 7.90
CA GLY A 158 -5.06 14.64 8.32
C GLY A 158 -4.17 13.40 8.30
N GLY A 159 -4.73 12.20 8.16
CA GLY A 159 -3.99 10.95 7.98
C GLY A 159 -3.32 10.84 6.61
N VAL A 160 -2.53 9.78 6.40
CA VAL A 160 -1.78 9.58 5.16
C VAL A 160 -2.01 8.21 4.52
N VAL A 161 -1.95 8.20 3.19
CA VAL A 161 -1.76 7.00 2.37
C VAL A 161 -0.29 6.92 1.97
N CYS A 162 0.34 5.77 2.18
CA CYS A 162 1.66 5.43 1.69
C CYS A 162 1.56 4.31 0.65
N ALA A 163 1.92 4.60 -0.59
CA ALA A 163 1.86 3.64 -1.69
C ALA A 163 3.23 3.42 -2.32
N SER A 164 3.48 2.21 -2.84
CA SER A 164 4.68 1.91 -3.63
C SER A 164 4.32 1.39 -5.01
N PHE A 165 5.03 1.90 -6.01
CA PHE A 165 4.90 1.58 -7.43
C PHE A 165 6.19 0.92 -7.91
N TRP A 166 6.09 -0.26 -8.47
CA TRP A 166 7.26 -1.03 -8.91
C TRP A 166 7.71 -0.58 -10.29
N GLN A 167 8.96 -0.12 -10.41
CA GLN A 167 9.61 0.38 -11.63
C GLN A 167 10.70 -0.61 -12.08
N PHE A 168 10.30 -1.84 -12.41
CA PHE A 168 11.26 -2.92 -12.67
C PHE A 168 11.94 -2.83 -14.03
N MET A 169 11.36 -2.12 -14.98
CA MET A 169 11.96 -1.89 -16.28
C MET A 169 13.09 -0.86 -16.23
N GLY A 170 13.28 -0.18 -15.09
CA GLY A 170 14.47 0.64 -14.84
C GLY A 170 15.75 -0.15 -14.54
N ASP A 171 15.69 -1.47 -14.31
CA ASP A 171 16.86 -2.34 -14.11
C ASP A 171 17.20 -3.09 -15.42
N GLU A 172 18.28 -2.69 -16.11
CA GLU A 172 18.71 -3.27 -17.39
C GLU A 172 18.85 -4.81 -17.36
N LYS A 173 19.26 -5.38 -16.22
CA LYS A 173 19.38 -6.83 -16.07
C LYS A 173 18.03 -7.51 -15.98
N PHE A 174 17.05 -6.82 -15.40
CA PHE A 174 15.69 -7.33 -15.26
C PHE A 174 14.91 -7.20 -16.57
N VAL A 175 15.13 -6.13 -17.34
CA VAL A 175 14.48 -5.86 -18.64
C VAL A 175 14.53 -7.08 -19.55
N LYS A 176 15.74 -7.57 -19.87
CA LYS A 176 15.90 -8.72 -20.77
C LYS A 176 15.13 -9.95 -20.31
N LYS A 177 15.11 -10.19 -19.00
CA LYS A 177 14.41 -11.31 -18.40
C LYS A 177 12.89 -11.11 -18.45
N ALA A 178 12.43 -9.91 -18.17
CA ALA A 178 11.01 -9.54 -18.22
C ALA A 178 10.45 -9.66 -19.64
N GLU A 179 11.18 -9.15 -20.65
CA GLU A 179 10.80 -9.26 -22.05
C GLU A 179 10.71 -10.72 -22.52
N ALA A 180 11.71 -11.54 -22.17
CA ALA A 180 11.71 -12.96 -22.53
C ALA A 180 10.54 -13.71 -21.88
N TRP A 181 10.26 -13.46 -20.61
CA TRP A 181 9.11 -14.03 -19.91
C TRP A 181 7.78 -13.57 -20.52
N ASN A 182 7.63 -12.27 -20.76
CA ASN A 182 6.43 -11.67 -21.32
C ASN A 182 6.09 -12.24 -22.70
N SER A 183 7.12 -12.36 -23.58
CA SER A 183 6.94 -12.96 -24.91
C SER A 183 6.47 -14.41 -24.82
N LYS A 184 7.11 -15.21 -23.97
CA LYS A 184 6.75 -16.61 -23.77
C LYS A 184 5.34 -16.75 -23.19
N ALA A 185 5.04 -15.98 -22.15
CA ALA A 185 3.73 -16.00 -21.49
C ALA A 185 2.60 -15.62 -22.45
N LYS A 186 2.77 -14.56 -23.25
CA LYS A 186 1.77 -14.15 -24.25
C LYS A 186 1.49 -15.25 -25.26
N SER A 187 2.51 -15.97 -25.70
CA SER A 187 2.33 -17.12 -26.63
C SER A 187 1.57 -18.27 -25.99
N GLU A 188 1.90 -18.64 -24.74
CA GLU A 188 1.22 -19.71 -24.01
C GLU A 188 -0.22 -19.34 -23.65
N LEU A 189 -0.44 -18.13 -23.13
CA LEU A 189 -1.75 -17.65 -22.70
C LEU A 189 -2.71 -17.36 -23.87
N ALA A 190 -2.19 -17.00 -25.05
CA ALA A 190 -3.01 -16.87 -26.27
C ALA A 190 -3.70 -18.18 -26.62
N SER A 191 -3.01 -19.32 -26.42
CA SER A 191 -3.60 -20.65 -26.60
C SER A 191 -4.69 -20.97 -25.58
N ALA A 192 -4.70 -20.30 -24.43
CA ALA A 192 -5.72 -20.38 -23.38
C ALA A 192 -6.82 -19.31 -23.51
N GLY A 193 -6.81 -18.50 -24.57
CA GLY A 193 -7.83 -17.49 -24.86
C GLY A 193 -7.52 -16.08 -24.36
N LEU A 194 -6.30 -15.80 -23.92
CA LEU A 194 -5.90 -14.43 -23.58
C LEU A 194 -5.83 -13.56 -24.84
N ASP A 195 -6.56 -12.47 -24.81
CA ASP A 195 -6.45 -11.42 -25.83
C ASP A 195 -5.41 -10.36 -25.39
N ALA A 196 -4.22 -10.44 -25.97
CA ALA A 196 -3.14 -9.53 -25.64
C ALA A 196 -3.41 -8.07 -26.05
N SER A 197 -4.44 -7.81 -26.88
CA SER A 197 -4.83 -6.45 -27.27
C SER A 197 -5.50 -5.68 -26.12
N GLN A 198 -5.93 -6.39 -25.07
CA GLN A 198 -6.53 -5.78 -23.86
C GLN A 198 -5.48 -5.34 -22.83
N LEU A 199 -4.20 -5.66 -23.05
CA LEU A 199 -3.13 -5.23 -22.16
C LEU A 199 -2.76 -3.77 -22.40
N GLU A 200 -2.57 -3.05 -21.30
CA GLU A 200 -2.06 -1.67 -21.33
C GLU A 200 -0.53 -1.64 -21.58
N THR A 201 -0.03 -0.48 -21.99
CA THR A 201 1.41 -0.24 -21.99
C THR A 201 1.93 -0.36 -20.56
N GLY A 202 3.04 -1.08 -20.37
CA GLY A 202 3.56 -1.37 -19.02
C GLY A 202 3.09 -2.70 -18.45
N ASP A 203 2.15 -3.41 -19.10
CA ASP A 203 1.68 -4.72 -18.65
C ASP A 203 2.59 -5.86 -19.09
N TYR A 204 3.02 -6.65 -18.12
CA TYR A 204 3.90 -7.80 -18.29
C TYR A 204 3.38 -9.03 -17.59
N PHE A 205 3.68 -10.19 -18.16
CA PHE A 205 3.60 -11.47 -17.47
C PHE A 205 5.01 -11.91 -17.07
N LEU A 206 5.28 -11.97 -15.80
CA LEU A 206 6.58 -12.36 -15.26
C LEU A 206 6.52 -13.78 -14.73
N GLY A 207 7.60 -14.55 -14.94
CA GLY A 207 7.72 -15.90 -14.39
C GLY A 207 7.78 -15.88 -12.86
N TRP A 208 7.21 -16.91 -12.24
CA TRP A 208 7.18 -17.09 -10.80
C TRP A 208 8.08 -18.24 -10.36
N GLN A 209 9.00 -17.99 -9.42
CA GLN A 209 9.88 -18.99 -8.77
C GLN A 209 10.64 -19.95 -9.73
N ASN A 210 10.85 -19.56 -11.00
CA ASN A 210 11.36 -20.38 -12.09
C ASN A 210 10.50 -21.63 -12.43
N GLU A 211 9.24 -21.67 -11.97
CA GLU A 211 8.29 -22.72 -12.31
C GLU A 211 7.78 -22.53 -13.74
N PRO A 212 7.92 -23.51 -14.63
CA PRO A 212 7.42 -23.40 -16.00
C PRO A 212 5.90 -23.25 -16.06
N GLY A 213 5.41 -22.32 -16.87
CA GLY A 213 3.97 -22.11 -17.08
C GLY A 213 3.26 -21.32 -15.96
N LEU A 214 3.96 -20.94 -14.90
CA LEU A 214 3.41 -20.04 -13.89
C LEU A 214 3.77 -18.58 -14.20
N TRP A 215 2.75 -17.85 -14.62
CA TRP A 215 2.86 -16.45 -15.01
C TRP A 215 2.14 -15.56 -14.01
N ARG A 216 2.78 -14.46 -13.63
CA ARG A 216 2.24 -13.43 -12.76
C ARG A 216 2.07 -12.15 -13.57
N TYR A 217 0.85 -11.62 -13.60
CA TYR A 217 0.63 -10.28 -14.11
C TYR A 217 1.35 -9.25 -13.24
N CYS A 218 2.09 -8.34 -13.87
CA CYS A 218 2.71 -7.19 -13.24
C CYS A 218 2.68 -6.00 -14.19
N HIS A 219 2.43 -4.83 -13.64
CA HIS A 219 2.51 -3.57 -14.34
C HIS A 219 3.79 -2.82 -13.93
N ASP A 220 4.55 -2.32 -14.91
CA ASP A 220 5.68 -1.44 -14.71
C ASP A 220 5.20 0.01 -14.73
N PHE A 221 5.53 0.77 -13.69
CA PHE A 221 5.06 2.14 -13.55
C PHE A 221 6.05 3.14 -14.11
N GLU A 222 5.62 3.97 -15.05
CA GLU A 222 6.34 5.17 -15.48
C GLU A 222 5.94 6.38 -14.62
N GLU A 223 6.82 7.38 -14.50
CA GLU A 223 6.55 8.60 -13.71
C GLU A 223 5.28 9.33 -14.18
N LEU A 224 5.02 9.40 -15.48
CA LEU A 224 3.82 10.06 -16.02
C LEU A 224 2.52 9.39 -15.55
N GLU A 225 2.51 8.07 -15.41
CA GLU A 225 1.35 7.37 -14.87
C GLU A 225 1.18 7.63 -13.38
N ILE A 226 2.29 7.59 -12.62
CA ILE A 226 2.26 7.93 -11.19
C ILE A 226 1.76 9.36 -11.00
N ASP A 227 2.17 10.31 -11.83
CA ASP A 227 1.68 11.68 -11.82
C ASP A 227 0.17 11.75 -12.07
N ALA A 228 -0.33 10.99 -13.04
CA ALA A 228 -1.76 10.92 -13.34
C ALA A 228 -2.58 10.32 -12.17
N LEU A 229 -2.08 9.25 -11.53
CA LEU A 229 -2.69 8.65 -10.35
C LEU A 229 -2.73 9.62 -9.16
N VAL A 230 -1.64 10.35 -8.93
CA VAL A 230 -1.55 11.37 -7.87
C VAL A 230 -2.48 12.54 -8.16
N ALA A 231 -2.56 12.98 -9.42
CA ALA A 231 -3.49 14.05 -9.83
C ALA A 231 -4.94 13.65 -9.57
N ALA A 232 -5.34 12.42 -9.95
CA ALA A 232 -6.68 11.88 -9.66
C ALA A 232 -6.95 11.79 -8.14
N ALA A 233 -5.95 11.34 -7.36
CA ALA A 233 -6.05 11.29 -5.90
C ALA A 233 -6.21 12.67 -5.25
N CYS A 234 -5.63 13.71 -5.83
CA CYS A 234 -5.68 15.08 -5.31
C CYS A 234 -6.83 15.93 -5.88
N GLU A 235 -7.60 15.37 -6.81
CA GLU A 235 -8.71 16.08 -7.46
C GLU A 235 -9.72 16.59 -6.43
N GLY A 236 -10.22 17.81 -6.67
CA GLY A 236 -11.13 18.48 -5.73
C GLY A 236 -10.51 18.86 -4.38
N GLY A 237 -9.19 18.75 -4.24
CA GLY A 237 -8.46 19.10 -3.01
C GLY A 237 -8.66 18.10 -1.86
N LYS A 238 -9.15 16.89 -2.14
CA LYS A 238 -9.40 15.83 -1.14
C LYS A 238 -8.12 15.31 -0.48
N ALA A 239 -7.00 15.40 -1.18
CA ALA A 239 -5.68 15.04 -0.68
C ALA A 239 -4.60 15.97 -1.23
N ARG A 240 -3.38 15.85 -0.69
CA ARG A 240 -2.17 16.49 -1.24
C ARG A 240 -1.00 15.52 -1.15
N GLU A 241 -0.11 15.55 -2.12
CA GLU A 241 1.18 14.87 -2.03
C GLU A 241 2.07 15.57 -0.99
N VAL A 242 2.65 14.80 -0.07
CA VAL A 242 3.55 15.30 0.98
C VAL A 242 4.96 14.78 0.84
N ALA A 243 5.15 13.65 0.18
CA ALA A 243 6.47 13.11 -0.14
C ALA A 243 6.41 12.20 -1.37
N ARG A 244 7.51 12.21 -2.14
CA ARG A 244 7.78 11.27 -3.22
C ARG A 244 9.27 10.96 -3.24
N PHE A 245 9.63 9.67 -3.28
CA PHE A 245 11.02 9.23 -3.28
C PHE A 245 11.14 7.83 -3.89
N SER A 246 12.35 7.44 -4.26
CA SER A 246 12.67 6.08 -4.69
C SER A 246 13.40 5.34 -3.59
N ALA A 247 13.15 4.03 -3.48
CA ALA A 247 13.84 3.16 -2.55
C ALA A 247 13.83 1.70 -3.04
N ASP A 248 14.48 0.83 -2.27
CA ASP A 248 14.54 -0.61 -2.42
C ASP A 248 15.29 -1.11 -3.66
N GLY A 249 15.47 -2.42 -3.70
CA GLY A 249 16.31 -3.05 -4.71
C GLY A 249 17.80 -2.74 -4.52
N LYS A 250 18.64 -3.29 -5.40
CA LYS A 250 20.09 -3.06 -5.35
C LYS A 250 20.49 -1.66 -5.77
N SER A 251 19.71 -1.04 -6.62
CA SER A 251 19.90 0.34 -7.09
C SER A 251 19.40 1.40 -6.12
N GLY A 252 18.57 1.02 -5.14
CA GLY A 252 17.81 1.97 -4.31
C GLY A 252 16.67 2.68 -5.05
N ALA A 253 16.33 2.23 -6.27
CA ALA A 253 15.35 2.88 -7.13
C ALA A 253 14.31 1.90 -7.72
N MET A 254 14.15 0.71 -7.12
CA MET A 254 13.26 -0.32 -7.63
C MET A 254 11.78 0.03 -7.42
N ASN A 255 11.48 0.77 -6.36
CA ASN A 255 10.14 1.23 -6.06
C ASN A 255 10.09 2.75 -5.97
N ARG A 256 9.09 3.34 -6.60
CA ARG A 256 8.68 4.72 -6.39
C ARG A 256 7.64 4.77 -5.28
N TYR A 257 7.88 5.55 -4.25
CA TYR A 257 6.98 5.77 -3.14
C TYR A 257 6.28 7.11 -3.26
N VAL A 258 4.99 7.13 -2.93
CA VAL A 258 4.19 8.35 -2.83
C VAL A 258 3.49 8.36 -1.48
N VAL A 259 3.52 9.51 -0.80
CA VAL A 259 2.77 9.74 0.44
C VAL A 259 1.76 10.85 0.19
N LEU A 260 0.49 10.53 0.37
CA LEU A 260 -0.63 11.45 0.19
C LEU A 260 -1.27 11.74 1.54
N GLN A 261 -1.44 13.01 1.90
CA GLN A 261 -2.17 13.41 3.09
C GLN A 261 -3.62 13.76 2.74
N LYS A 262 -4.58 13.13 3.39
CA LYS A 262 -6.01 13.47 3.28
C LYS A 262 -6.30 14.79 3.97
N ARG A 263 -7.08 15.65 3.34
CA ARG A 263 -7.55 16.94 3.88
C ARG A 263 -8.90 16.84 4.58
#